data_4e30ad595c70ef4dfd62eefb9a1718a9
#
_entry.id   4e30ad595c70ef4dfd62eefb9a1718a9
#
_cell.length_a   1.000
_cell.length_b   1.000
_cell.length_c   1.000
_cell.angle_alpha   90.00
_cell.angle_beta   90.00
_cell.angle_gamma   90.00
#
_symmetry.space_group_name_H-M   'P 1'
#
loop_
_entity.id
_entity.type
_entity.pdbx_description
1 polymer ?
#
loop_
_entity_poly.entity_id
_entity_poly.type
_entity_poly.pdbx_seq_one_letter_code
_entity_poly.pdbx_strand_id
1 'polypeptide(L)'
;MEIYECILSLIAGVGVFILAMKLMSDSLNQIAGNSMKNLLEKLAGDRIKGVLIGALVTAIIQSSSATTVMVIGFVNADVMNLNQAAAIIIGSNIGTTATSLLASLESLNVSLYLSLLVFMGVMLAFIKKIKKIANLMTGLGMIFVGLKMMSNACNDDSIKNAFTNVLEKLQFPLILEFLGIIFTAIIQSSSAMTGIIIIMVQREVMTMRNALFITLGANVGTCVTALIGIIGANTNSKRTALIHFIFNISGLIIFTPILWIFADSILSILDSLSDENAMKVAYFHLAFNITTALITTPLIKYLVKLVTFLIKEKEAPKEFIEWFIKDKNEKNALMSSRPSCNSINISFSKDLTNESLNFTSNQTDQNDDTIIKDENEIKSELFRKSSSDISDKIINFNKNKINEIEEKNENIIEKLKGEENIDEIKVEEENKDKNVNNIMDEEIKDN
;
A
#
# COMPACT_ATOMS: atom_id res chain seq x y z
N MET A 1 17.18 21.26 -32.31
CA MET A 1 16.04 21.79 -31.51
C MET A 1 16.55 22.73 -30.44
N GLU A 2 15.78 23.71 -30.07
CA GLU A 2 16.13 24.54 -28.91
C GLU A 2 16.04 23.68 -27.63
N ILE A 3 16.91 23.93 -26.64
CA ILE A 3 17.00 23.10 -25.44
C ILE A 3 15.67 22.96 -24.70
N TYR A 4 14.83 24.02 -24.72
CA TYR A 4 13.50 23.96 -24.09
C TYR A 4 12.52 23.05 -24.84
N GLU A 5 12.60 22.93 -26.17
CA GLU A 5 11.78 22.01 -26.95
C GLU A 5 12.13 20.57 -26.65
N CYS A 6 13.42 20.28 -26.48
CA CYS A 6 13.88 18.96 -26.08
C CYS A 6 13.43 18.59 -24.65
N ILE A 7 13.51 19.53 -23.71
CA ILE A 7 13.02 19.33 -22.33
C ILE A 7 11.50 19.07 -22.34
N LEU A 8 10.72 19.86 -23.07
CA LEU A 8 9.27 19.66 -23.20
C LEU A 8 8.94 18.31 -23.85
N SER A 9 9.69 17.90 -24.88
CA SER A 9 9.54 16.58 -25.51
C SER A 9 9.85 15.44 -24.54
N LEU A 10 10.90 15.59 -23.74
CA LEU A 10 11.26 14.61 -22.70
C LEU A 10 10.13 14.48 -21.67
N ILE A 11 9.66 15.61 -21.14
CA ILE A 11 8.55 15.65 -20.18
C ILE A 11 7.28 15.05 -20.77
N ALA A 12 6.95 15.37 -22.02
CA ALA A 12 5.81 14.80 -22.74
C ALA A 12 5.96 13.27 -22.89
N GLY A 13 7.14 12.78 -23.27
CA GLY A 13 7.45 11.35 -23.35
C GLY A 13 7.29 10.63 -22.01
N VAL A 14 7.78 11.23 -20.93
CA VAL A 14 7.56 10.73 -19.54
C VAL A 14 6.07 10.69 -19.21
N GLY A 15 5.32 11.74 -19.53
CA GLY A 15 3.87 11.80 -19.30
C GLY A 15 3.12 10.69 -20.05
N VAL A 16 3.41 10.49 -21.32
CA VAL A 16 2.85 9.39 -22.15
C VAL A 16 3.21 8.03 -21.55
N PHE A 17 4.45 7.84 -21.13
CA PHE A 17 4.93 6.58 -20.53
C PHE A 17 4.20 6.28 -19.21
N ILE A 18 4.08 7.25 -18.32
CA ILE A 18 3.36 7.08 -17.04
C ILE A 18 1.88 6.78 -17.27
N LEU A 19 1.23 7.50 -18.18
CA LEU A 19 -0.16 7.25 -18.56
C LEU A 19 -0.34 5.84 -19.13
N ALA A 20 0.57 5.40 -20.00
CA ALA A 20 0.59 4.08 -20.59
C ALA A 20 0.73 2.97 -19.55
N MET A 21 1.67 3.14 -18.61
CA MET A 21 1.86 2.22 -17.48
C MET A 21 0.59 2.11 -16.63
N LYS A 22 -0.05 3.25 -16.34
CA LYS A 22 -1.32 3.27 -15.60
C LYS A 22 -2.42 2.55 -16.37
N LEU A 23 -2.60 2.84 -17.64
CA LEU A 23 -3.62 2.21 -18.50
C LEU A 23 -3.42 0.69 -18.58
N MET A 24 -2.17 0.24 -18.74
CA MET A 24 -1.80 -1.18 -18.76
C MET A 24 -2.11 -1.83 -17.41
N SER A 25 -1.63 -1.26 -16.32
CA SER A 25 -1.83 -1.79 -14.95
C SER A 25 -3.32 -1.84 -14.57
N ASP A 26 -4.10 -0.78 -14.86
CA ASP A 26 -5.54 -0.75 -14.60
C ASP A 26 -6.28 -1.83 -15.40
N SER A 27 -5.87 -2.05 -16.66
CA SER A 27 -6.45 -3.09 -17.52
C SER A 27 -6.14 -4.49 -17.02
N LEU A 28 -4.89 -4.75 -16.62
CA LEU A 28 -4.47 -6.02 -16.02
C LEU A 28 -5.21 -6.28 -14.70
N ASN A 29 -5.36 -5.25 -13.87
CA ASN A 29 -6.11 -5.32 -12.62
C ASN A 29 -7.60 -5.64 -12.86
N GLN A 30 -8.22 -5.06 -13.89
CA GLN A 30 -9.60 -5.37 -14.28
C GLN A 30 -9.78 -6.78 -14.85
N ILE A 31 -8.74 -7.36 -15.47
CA ILE A 31 -8.76 -8.71 -16.05
C ILE A 31 -8.51 -9.76 -14.96
N ALA A 32 -7.47 -9.56 -14.15
CA ALA A 32 -6.93 -10.57 -13.24
C ALA A 32 -7.12 -10.25 -11.75
N GLY A 33 -7.53 -9.03 -11.38
CA GLY A 33 -7.47 -8.52 -10.00
C GLY A 33 -8.20 -9.39 -8.97
N ASN A 34 -9.40 -9.89 -9.29
CA ASN A 34 -10.13 -10.79 -8.37
C ASN A 34 -9.41 -12.12 -8.15
N SER A 35 -8.80 -12.68 -9.21
CA SER A 35 -8.02 -13.91 -9.10
C SER A 35 -6.75 -13.69 -8.28
N MET A 36 -6.10 -12.52 -8.46
CA MET A 36 -4.91 -12.14 -7.69
C MET A 36 -5.24 -11.87 -6.23
N LYS A 37 -6.38 -11.21 -5.97
CA LYS A 37 -6.89 -11.02 -4.60
C LYS A 37 -7.10 -12.37 -3.90
N ASN A 38 -7.82 -13.28 -4.53
CA ASN A 38 -8.05 -14.62 -3.99
C ASN A 38 -6.76 -15.42 -3.80
N LEU A 39 -5.75 -15.21 -4.66
CA LEU A 39 -4.43 -15.83 -4.52
C LEU A 39 -3.70 -15.31 -3.30
N LEU A 40 -3.73 -14.00 -3.06
CA LEU A 40 -3.13 -13.38 -1.88
C LEU A 40 -3.80 -13.82 -0.57
N GLU A 41 -5.14 -13.95 -0.57
CA GLU A 41 -5.90 -14.39 0.60
C GLU A 41 -5.64 -15.85 0.99
N LYS A 42 -5.52 -16.75 0.01
CA LYS A 42 -5.41 -18.21 0.24
C LYS A 42 -4.06 -18.68 0.79
N LEU A 43 -3.01 -17.88 0.69
CA LEU A 43 -1.65 -18.33 0.96
C LEU A 43 -1.09 -17.82 2.28
N ALA A 44 -1.77 -18.22 3.34
CA ALA A 44 -1.38 -17.99 4.71
C ALA A 44 -0.41 -19.07 5.18
N GLY A 45 0.86 -18.74 5.47
CA GLY A 45 1.69 -19.55 6.35
C GLY A 45 3.16 -19.69 5.97
N ASP A 46 3.50 -19.90 4.71
CA ASP A 46 4.89 -20.08 4.26
C ASP A 46 5.46 -18.78 3.68
N ARG A 47 6.61 -18.34 4.24
CA ARG A 47 7.27 -17.10 3.83
C ARG A 47 7.73 -17.15 2.37
N ILE A 48 8.32 -18.29 1.95
CA ILE A 48 8.84 -18.43 0.57
C ILE A 48 7.68 -18.38 -0.41
N LYS A 49 6.57 -19.07 -0.12
CA LYS A 49 5.36 -19.00 -0.94
C LYS A 49 4.81 -17.58 -0.99
N GLY A 50 4.79 -16.87 0.15
CA GLY A 50 4.37 -15.46 0.19
C GLY A 50 5.21 -14.56 -0.71
N VAL A 51 6.54 -14.72 -0.69
CA VAL A 51 7.47 -13.99 -1.58
C VAL A 51 7.20 -14.32 -3.06
N LEU A 52 7.10 -15.61 -3.41
CA LEU A 52 6.85 -16.01 -4.79
C LEU A 52 5.51 -15.48 -5.33
N ILE A 53 4.49 -15.46 -4.50
CA ILE A 53 3.18 -14.96 -4.90
C ILE A 53 3.16 -13.45 -4.97
N GLY A 54 3.79 -12.75 -4.03
CA GLY A 54 3.99 -11.32 -4.12
C GLY A 54 4.68 -10.93 -5.43
N ALA A 55 5.73 -11.67 -5.80
CA ALA A 55 6.43 -11.49 -7.07
C ALA A 55 5.51 -11.75 -8.28
N LEU A 56 4.81 -12.87 -8.29
CA LEU A 56 3.91 -13.24 -9.38
C LEU A 56 2.76 -12.25 -9.54
N VAL A 57 2.08 -11.92 -8.44
CA VAL A 57 0.96 -10.97 -8.45
C VAL A 57 1.40 -9.62 -8.98
N THR A 58 2.54 -9.11 -8.49
CA THR A 58 3.06 -7.81 -8.93
C THR A 58 3.54 -7.84 -10.38
N ALA A 59 4.19 -8.91 -10.82
CA ALA A 59 4.59 -9.08 -12.21
C ALA A 59 3.37 -9.12 -13.16
N ILE A 60 2.26 -9.71 -12.74
CA ILE A 60 1.01 -9.74 -13.53
C ILE A 60 0.32 -8.38 -13.49
N ILE A 61 0.13 -7.78 -12.31
CA ILE A 61 -0.56 -6.49 -12.14
C ILE A 61 0.31 -5.33 -12.66
N GLN A 62 1.62 -5.52 -12.74
CA GLN A 62 2.60 -4.50 -13.15
C GLN A 62 2.63 -3.27 -12.22
N SER A 63 2.25 -3.45 -10.95
CA SER A 63 2.20 -2.38 -9.94
C SER A 63 2.45 -2.89 -8.54
N SER A 64 3.64 -2.66 -7.99
CA SER A 64 3.95 -2.96 -6.59
C SER A 64 3.20 -2.06 -5.62
N SER A 65 2.94 -0.81 -6.00
CA SER A 65 2.12 0.11 -5.19
C SER A 65 0.71 -0.43 -5.02
N ALA A 66 0.06 -0.90 -6.10
CA ALA A 66 -1.27 -1.51 -6.02
C ALA A 66 -1.26 -2.78 -5.16
N THR A 67 -0.27 -3.66 -5.34
CA THR A 67 -0.11 -4.87 -4.51
C THR A 67 0.09 -4.51 -3.04
N THR A 68 0.95 -3.52 -2.73
CA THR A 68 1.23 -3.10 -1.35
C THR A 68 -0.01 -2.49 -0.69
N VAL A 69 -0.75 -1.61 -1.38
CA VAL A 69 -2.00 -1.02 -0.86
C VAL A 69 -3.06 -2.10 -0.62
N MET A 70 -3.16 -3.10 -1.51
CA MET A 70 -4.06 -4.24 -1.33
C MET A 70 -3.68 -5.05 -0.08
N VAL A 71 -2.39 -5.33 0.13
CA VAL A 71 -1.87 -6.02 1.33
C VAL A 71 -2.15 -5.21 2.60
N ILE A 72 -1.93 -3.89 2.57
CA ILE A 72 -2.29 -2.98 3.66
C ILE A 72 -3.80 -3.08 3.98
N GLY A 73 -4.65 -3.11 2.94
CA GLY A 73 -6.09 -3.30 3.09
C GLY A 73 -6.46 -4.63 3.76
N PHE A 74 -5.80 -5.73 3.38
CA PHE A 74 -6.03 -7.05 4.01
C PHE A 74 -5.56 -7.09 5.46
N VAL A 75 -4.45 -6.43 5.79
CA VAL A 75 -3.98 -6.29 7.17
C VAL A 75 -4.94 -5.40 7.96
N ASN A 76 -5.46 -4.33 7.36
CA ASN A 76 -6.45 -3.46 7.99
C ASN A 76 -7.77 -4.17 8.30
N ALA A 77 -8.16 -5.13 7.46
CA ALA A 77 -9.35 -5.97 7.63
C ALA A 77 -9.08 -7.25 8.45
N ASP A 78 -7.89 -7.41 9.05
CA ASP A 78 -7.43 -8.59 9.79
C ASP A 78 -7.50 -9.93 9.00
N VAL A 79 -7.57 -9.84 7.68
CA VAL A 79 -7.52 -11.00 6.77
C VAL A 79 -6.10 -11.55 6.66
N MET A 80 -5.10 -10.71 6.90
CA MET A 80 -3.68 -11.03 6.74
C MET A 80 -2.86 -10.53 7.94
N ASN A 81 -1.96 -11.39 8.45
CA ASN A 81 -1.03 -10.99 9.51
C ASN A 81 0.25 -10.33 8.97
N LEU A 82 1.01 -9.65 9.85
CA LEU A 82 2.22 -8.91 9.48
C LEU A 82 3.32 -9.78 8.84
N ASN A 83 3.46 -11.06 9.23
CA ASN A 83 4.48 -11.94 8.63
C ASN A 83 4.14 -12.29 7.18
N GLN A 84 2.86 -12.52 6.89
CA GLN A 84 2.34 -12.78 5.55
C GLN A 84 2.49 -11.53 4.68
N ALA A 85 2.08 -10.37 5.22
CA ALA A 85 2.21 -9.07 4.56
C ALA A 85 3.67 -8.78 4.19
N ALA A 86 4.61 -8.99 5.13
CA ALA A 86 6.03 -8.81 4.89
C ALA A 86 6.54 -9.69 3.73
N ALA A 87 6.18 -10.97 3.72
CA ALA A 87 6.60 -11.88 2.65
C ALA A 87 6.09 -11.42 1.27
N ILE A 88 4.81 -11.05 1.17
CA ILE A 88 4.22 -10.59 -0.08
C ILE A 88 4.84 -9.27 -0.53
N ILE A 89 5.08 -8.32 0.37
CA ILE A 89 5.73 -7.04 0.06
C ILE A 89 7.16 -7.25 -0.44
N ILE A 90 7.95 -8.11 0.20
CA ILE A 90 9.29 -8.47 -0.27
C ILE A 90 9.21 -9.03 -1.70
N GLY A 91 8.28 -9.95 -1.96
CA GLY A 91 8.05 -10.49 -3.28
C GLY A 91 7.60 -9.45 -4.30
N SER A 92 6.75 -8.50 -3.91
CA SER A 92 6.25 -7.46 -4.81
C SER A 92 7.36 -6.59 -5.39
N ASN A 93 8.44 -6.36 -4.65
CA ASN A 93 9.61 -5.64 -5.16
C ASN A 93 10.33 -6.43 -6.27
N ILE A 94 10.43 -7.77 -6.14
CA ILE A 94 10.95 -8.61 -7.23
C ILE A 94 10.02 -8.51 -8.46
N GLY A 95 8.70 -8.61 -8.25
CA GLY A 95 7.72 -8.54 -9.35
C GLY A 95 7.77 -7.23 -10.14
N THR A 96 8.13 -6.12 -9.50
CA THR A 96 8.30 -4.81 -10.15
C THR A 96 9.36 -4.82 -11.24
N THR A 97 10.38 -5.66 -11.12
CA THR A 97 11.48 -5.74 -12.10
C THR A 97 11.03 -6.28 -13.46
N ALA A 98 9.90 -6.98 -13.52
CA ALA A 98 9.30 -7.40 -14.79
C ALA A 98 8.99 -6.21 -15.71
N THR A 99 8.62 -5.05 -15.13
CA THR A 99 8.41 -3.82 -15.91
C THR A 99 9.72 -3.26 -16.46
N SER A 100 10.81 -3.35 -15.69
CA SER A 100 12.14 -2.91 -16.16
C SER A 100 12.62 -3.78 -17.33
N LEU A 101 12.40 -5.09 -17.25
CA LEU A 101 12.68 -6.02 -18.35
C LEU A 101 11.82 -5.71 -19.59
N LEU A 102 10.53 -5.37 -19.39
CA LEU A 102 9.67 -4.96 -20.49
C LEU A 102 10.16 -3.66 -21.15
N ALA A 103 10.53 -2.66 -20.35
CA ALA A 103 11.03 -1.37 -20.85
C ALA A 103 12.37 -1.54 -21.62
N SER A 104 13.23 -2.49 -21.19
CA SER A 104 14.51 -2.75 -21.85
C SER A 104 14.37 -3.35 -23.27
N LEU A 105 13.20 -3.88 -23.63
CA LEU A 105 12.92 -4.35 -24.99
C LEU A 105 12.94 -3.22 -26.04
N GLU A 106 12.92 -1.95 -25.61
CA GLU A 106 13.08 -0.79 -26.51
C GLU A 106 14.41 -0.87 -27.29
N SER A 107 15.48 -1.39 -26.68
CA SER A 107 16.79 -1.56 -27.32
C SER A 107 16.79 -2.54 -28.51
N LEU A 108 15.86 -3.50 -28.52
CA LEU A 108 15.81 -4.56 -29.54
C LEU A 108 15.15 -4.14 -30.85
N ASN A 109 14.94 -2.84 -31.12
CA ASN A 109 14.28 -2.30 -32.32
C ASN A 109 12.85 -2.85 -32.55
N VAL A 110 12.24 -3.51 -31.59
CA VAL A 110 10.85 -4.01 -31.67
C VAL A 110 9.82 -2.92 -31.34
N SER A 111 10.27 -1.78 -30.84
CA SER A 111 9.42 -0.67 -30.38
C SER A 111 8.45 -0.16 -31.45
N LEU A 112 8.88 -0.16 -32.72
CA LEU A 112 8.01 0.23 -33.83
C LEU A 112 6.83 -0.73 -34.00
N TYR A 113 7.09 -2.05 -33.95
CA TYR A 113 6.03 -3.06 -34.07
C TYR A 113 5.12 -3.06 -32.86
N LEU A 114 5.68 -2.87 -31.65
CA LEU A 114 4.90 -2.80 -30.43
C LEU A 114 4.03 -1.54 -30.38
N SER A 115 4.47 -0.43 -30.99
CA SER A 115 3.65 0.78 -31.09
C SER A 115 2.40 0.59 -31.98
N LEU A 116 2.40 -0.36 -32.92
CA LEU A 116 1.21 -0.72 -33.70
C LEU A 116 0.07 -1.26 -32.82
N LEU A 117 0.41 -1.79 -31.62
CA LEU A 117 -0.60 -2.21 -30.65
C LEU A 117 -1.50 -1.04 -30.20
N VAL A 118 -1.00 0.21 -30.28
CA VAL A 118 -1.83 1.39 -29.98
C VAL A 118 -3.00 1.47 -30.94
N PHE A 119 -2.70 1.41 -32.26
CA PHE A 119 -3.73 1.45 -33.31
C PHE A 119 -4.72 0.30 -33.16
N MET A 120 -4.20 -0.92 -33.04
CA MET A 120 -5.04 -2.11 -32.87
C MET A 120 -5.90 -2.03 -31.60
N GLY A 121 -5.31 -1.62 -30.49
CA GLY A 121 -6.01 -1.48 -29.21
C GLY A 121 -7.11 -0.43 -29.29
N VAL A 122 -6.84 0.74 -29.87
CA VAL A 122 -7.84 1.80 -30.05
C VAL A 122 -8.99 1.31 -30.96
N MET A 123 -8.70 0.61 -32.07
CA MET A 123 -9.74 0.04 -32.93
C MET A 123 -10.61 -0.99 -32.19
N LEU A 124 -9.99 -1.85 -31.41
CA LEU A 124 -10.71 -2.87 -30.64
C LEU A 124 -11.48 -2.29 -29.43
N ALA A 125 -11.11 -1.11 -28.93
CA ALA A 125 -11.77 -0.47 -27.79
C ALA A 125 -13.25 -0.11 -28.04
N PHE A 126 -13.67 0.01 -29.30
CA PHE A 126 -15.07 0.19 -29.69
C PHE A 126 -15.93 -1.06 -29.46
N ILE A 127 -15.32 -2.24 -29.30
CA ILE A 127 -16.01 -3.50 -29.01
C ILE A 127 -16.09 -3.68 -27.51
N LYS A 128 -17.26 -3.38 -26.91
CA LYS A 128 -17.48 -3.40 -25.44
C LYS A 128 -17.02 -4.68 -24.76
N LYS A 129 -17.20 -5.85 -25.41
CA LYS A 129 -16.87 -7.18 -24.83
C LYS A 129 -15.37 -7.35 -24.55
N ILE A 130 -14.50 -6.76 -25.37
CA ILE A 130 -13.04 -6.93 -25.29
C ILE A 130 -12.32 -5.63 -24.91
N LYS A 131 -13.05 -4.60 -24.46
CA LYS A 131 -12.51 -3.28 -24.10
C LYS A 131 -11.32 -3.34 -23.13
N LYS A 132 -11.33 -4.27 -22.16
CA LYS A 132 -10.22 -4.45 -21.20
C LYS A 132 -8.93 -4.91 -21.91
N ILE A 133 -9.05 -5.85 -22.84
CA ILE A 133 -7.93 -6.35 -23.64
C ILE A 133 -7.45 -5.24 -24.61
N ALA A 134 -8.37 -4.53 -25.22
CA ALA A 134 -8.07 -3.40 -26.08
C ALA A 134 -7.26 -2.30 -25.34
N ASN A 135 -7.70 -1.94 -24.13
CA ASN A 135 -6.98 -0.97 -23.31
C ASN A 135 -5.60 -1.50 -22.87
N LEU A 136 -5.47 -2.79 -22.58
CA LEU A 136 -4.19 -3.44 -22.29
C LEU A 136 -3.23 -3.32 -23.48
N MET A 137 -3.70 -3.62 -24.70
CA MET A 137 -2.91 -3.47 -25.93
C MET A 137 -2.51 -2.02 -26.18
N THR A 138 -3.45 -1.08 -25.99
CA THR A 138 -3.18 0.35 -26.12
C THR A 138 -2.12 0.79 -25.11
N GLY A 139 -2.27 0.42 -23.81
CA GLY A 139 -1.30 0.76 -22.77
C GLY A 139 0.08 0.20 -23.07
N LEU A 140 0.16 -1.09 -23.44
CA LEU A 140 1.43 -1.73 -23.82
C LEU A 140 2.10 -1.03 -24.99
N GLY A 141 1.37 -0.72 -26.05
CA GLY A 141 1.90 0.00 -27.20
C GLY A 141 2.36 1.43 -26.84
N MET A 142 1.56 2.16 -26.06
CA MET A 142 1.89 3.51 -25.61
C MET A 142 3.15 3.58 -24.74
N ILE A 143 3.50 2.51 -23.99
CA ILE A 143 4.77 2.43 -23.25
C ILE A 143 5.93 2.68 -24.24
N PHE A 144 5.96 1.96 -25.36
CA PHE A 144 7.02 2.09 -26.37
C PHE A 144 6.97 3.41 -27.12
N VAL A 145 5.78 3.98 -27.31
CA VAL A 145 5.64 5.36 -27.83
C VAL A 145 6.29 6.36 -26.89
N GLY A 146 5.99 6.30 -25.59
CA GLY A 146 6.58 7.17 -24.59
C GLY A 146 8.11 7.01 -24.48
N LEU A 147 8.60 5.75 -24.45
CA LEU A 147 10.03 5.46 -24.46
C LEU A 147 10.71 6.04 -25.71
N LYS A 148 10.08 5.90 -26.88
CA LYS A 148 10.61 6.45 -28.13
C LYS A 148 10.64 7.98 -28.16
N MET A 149 9.60 8.63 -27.60
CA MET A 149 9.58 10.10 -27.45
C MET A 149 10.74 10.57 -26.57
N MET A 150 10.93 9.94 -25.39
CA MET A 150 12.06 10.24 -24.50
C MET A 150 13.40 10.00 -25.18
N SER A 151 13.53 8.88 -25.87
CA SER A 151 14.71 8.48 -26.63
C SER A 151 15.09 9.52 -27.70
N ASN A 152 14.10 10.00 -28.45
CA ASN A 152 14.32 11.02 -29.47
C ASN A 152 14.73 12.38 -28.84
N ALA A 153 14.14 12.76 -27.72
CA ALA A 153 14.52 13.98 -27.01
C ALA A 153 15.97 13.91 -26.47
N CYS A 154 16.38 12.75 -25.95
CA CYS A 154 17.73 12.51 -25.46
C CYS A 154 18.81 12.37 -26.54
N ASN A 155 18.43 12.26 -27.82
CA ASN A 155 19.39 12.26 -28.93
C ASN A 155 19.92 13.66 -29.29
N ASP A 156 19.30 14.72 -28.80
CA ASP A 156 19.74 16.09 -29.09
C ASP A 156 20.99 16.41 -28.24
N ASP A 157 22.04 16.88 -28.91
CA ASP A 157 23.32 17.20 -28.26
C ASP A 157 23.22 18.25 -27.14
N SER A 158 22.24 19.15 -27.25
CA SER A 158 22.00 20.20 -26.23
C SER A 158 21.53 19.57 -24.91
N ILE A 159 20.61 18.62 -24.96
CA ILE A 159 20.14 17.85 -23.80
C ILE A 159 21.26 16.97 -23.26
N LYS A 160 21.93 16.22 -24.16
CA LYS A 160 23.02 15.32 -23.77
C LYS A 160 24.10 16.08 -23.00
N ASN A 161 24.60 17.19 -23.56
CA ASN A 161 25.63 18.02 -22.93
C ASN A 161 25.15 18.64 -21.60
N ALA A 162 23.91 19.15 -21.55
CA ALA A 162 23.37 19.75 -20.33
C ALA A 162 23.30 18.74 -19.17
N PHE A 163 22.70 17.56 -19.43
CA PHE A 163 22.57 16.53 -18.40
C PHE A 163 23.89 15.88 -18.02
N THR A 164 24.75 15.57 -19.00
CA THR A 164 26.07 14.98 -18.76
C THR A 164 26.91 15.91 -17.87
N ASN A 165 26.98 17.22 -18.18
CA ASN A 165 27.71 18.20 -17.38
C ASN A 165 27.19 18.30 -15.94
N VAL A 166 25.89 18.13 -15.70
CA VAL A 166 25.32 18.13 -14.33
C VAL A 166 25.65 16.81 -13.63
N LEU A 167 25.42 15.66 -14.29
CA LEU A 167 25.60 14.34 -13.71
C LEU A 167 27.09 14.00 -13.47
N GLU A 168 28.01 14.52 -14.29
CA GLU A 168 29.45 14.39 -14.06
C GLU A 168 29.92 15.12 -12.80
N LYS A 169 29.24 16.19 -12.40
CA LYS A 169 29.51 16.89 -11.13
C LYS A 169 28.89 16.19 -9.91
N LEU A 170 27.85 15.38 -10.13
CA LEU A 170 27.12 14.66 -9.10
C LEU A 170 27.58 13.20 -8.99
N GLN A 171 28.91 12.99 -8.84
CA GLN A 171 29.48 11.63 -8.77
C GLN A 171 29.37 10.96 -7.40
N PHE A 172 28.95 11.71 -6.37
CA PHE A 172 28.86 11.17 -5.02
C PHE A 172 27.64 10.23 -4.90
N PRO A 173 27.84 8.96 -4.57
CA PRO A 173 26.79 7.93 -4.60
C PRO A 173 25.51 8.32 -3.86
N LEU A 174 25.61 8.84 -2.64
CA LEU A 174 24.46 9.21 -1.82
C LEU A 174 23.61 10.32 -2.45
N ILE A 175 24.22 11.24 -3.23
CA ILE A 175 23.48 12.30 -3.94
C ILE A 175 22.66 11.67 -5.08
N LEU A 176 23.23 10.72 -5.82
CA LEU A 176 22.56 10.02 -6.90
C LEU A 176 21.39 9.18 -6.36
N GLU A 177 21.60 8.47 -5.25
CA GLU A 177 20.53 7.73 -4.57
C GLU A 177 19.42 8.66 -4.08
N PHE A 178 19.78 9.81 -3.48
CA PHE A 178 18.82 10.81 -3.03
C PHE A 178 18.01 11.39 -4.19
N LEU A 179 18.62 11.65 -5.34
CA LEU A 179 17.90 12.02 -6.56
C LEU A 179 16.92 10.92 -6.99
N GLY A 180 17.35 9.65 -6.98
CA GLY A 180 16.50 8.51 -7.25
C GLY A 180 15.29 8.46 -6.30
N ILE A 181 15.50 8.69 -4.99
CA ILE A 181 14.43 8.73 -3.99
C ILE A 181 13.44 9.85 -4.31
N ILE A 182 13.93 11.09 -4.51
CA ILE A 182 13.06 12.25 -4.72
C ILE A 182 12.25 12.12 -6.00
N PHE A 183 12.90 11.83 -7.13
CA PHE A 183 12.19 11.72 -8.40
C PHE A 183 11.17 10.58 -8.37
N THR A 184 11.50 9.44 -7.77
CA THR A 184 10.56 8.34 -7.65
C THR A 184 9.42 8.66 -6.68
N ALA A 185 9.68 9.39 -5.59
CA ALA A 185 8.64 9.85 -4.67
C ALA A 185 7.63 10.80 -5.35
N ILE A 186 8.11 11.68 -6.25
CA ILE A 186 7.26 12.56 -7.05
C ILE A 186 6.45 11.76 -8.09
N ILE A 187 7.12 10.86 -8.84
CA ILE A 187 6.50 10.03 -9.89
C ILE A 187 5.63 8.93 -9.27
N GLN A 188 5.93 8.51 -8.05
CA GLN A 188 5.28 7.41 -7.30
C GLN A 188 5.37 6.04 -8.01
N SER A 189 6.38 5.85 -8.85
CA SER A 189 6.60 4.63 -9.62
C SER A 189 8.08 4.40 -9.90
N SER A 190 8.68 3.39 -9.25
CA SER A 190 10.05 2.98 -9.54
C SER A 190 10.19 2.40 -10.95
N SER A 191 9.14 1.75 -11.45
CA SER A 191 9.13 1.24 -12.84
C SER A 191 9.22 2.37 -13.86
N ALA A 192 8.49 3.46 -13.63
CA ALA A 192 8.57 4.65 -14.49
C ALA A 192 9.97 5.29 -14.40
N MET A 193 10.52 5.42 -13.19
CA MET A 193 11.87 5.95 -13.01
C MET A 193 12.93 5.07 -13.69
N THR A 194 12.82 3.75 -13.57
CA THR A 194 13.73 2.81 -14.24
C THR A 194 13.62 2.93 -15.77
N GLY A 195 12.43 3.13 -16.32
CA GLY A 195 12.25 3.40 -17.75
C GLY A 195 12.99 4.67 -18.23
N ILE A 196 12.91 5.75 -17.42
CA ILE A 196 13.67 6.99 -17.69
C ILE A 196 15.18 6.71 -17.63
N ILE A 197 15.66 6.02 -16.59
CA ILE A 197 17.07 5.65 -16.43
C ILE A 197 17.57 4.83 -17.63
N ILE A 198 16.81 3.85 -18.07
CA ILE A 198 17.11 3.01 -19.24
C ILE A 198 17.36 3.87 -20.48
N ILE A 199 16.47 4.82 -20.77
CA ILE A 199 16.63 5.71 -21.93
C ILE A 199 17.85 6.62 -21.78
N MET A 200 18.06 7.19 -20.58
CA MET A 200 19.21 8.08 -20.34
C MET A 200 20.56 7.37 -20.52
N VAL A 201 20.65 6.11 -20.07
CA VAL A 201 21.87 5.30 -20.25
C VAL A 201 22.04 4.89 -21.70
N GLN A 202 20.96 4.43 -22.35
CA GLN A 202 20.98 4.00 -23.75
C GLN A 202 21.37 5.11 -24.72
N ARG A 203 21.02 6.37 -24.37
CA ARG A 203 21.39 7.56 -25.14
C ARG A 203 22.68 8.25 -24.66
N GLU A 204 23.40 7.60 -23.75
CA GLU A 204 24.66 8.10 -23.19
C GLU A 204 24.56 9.48 -22.51
N VAL A 205 23.36 9.82 -22.05
CA VAL A 205 23.10 11.02 -21.23
C VAL A 205 23.57 10.81 -19.79
N MET A 206 23.61 9.54 -19.36
CA MET A 206 24.00 9.12 -18.02
C MET A 206 24.96 7.93 -18.10
N THR A 207 25.97 7.90 -17.24
CA THR A 207 26.85 6.73 -17.11
C THR A 207 26.09 5.56 -16.48
N MET A 208 26.47 4.33 -16.83
CA MET A 208 25.91 3.13 -16.22
C MET A 208 26.07 3.17 -14.70
N ARG A 209 27.23 3.56 -14.19
CA ARG A 209 27.51 3.67 -12.75
C ARG A 209 26.51 4.58 -12.05
N ASN A 210 26.23 5.78 -12.58
CA ASN A 210 25.26 6.71 -12.00
C ASN A 210 23.85 6.13 -12.02
N ALA A 211 23.47 5.44 -13.11
CA ALA A 211 22.20 4.78 -13.27
C ALA A 211 21.94 3.72 -12.18
N LEU A 212 22.95 2.94 -11.82
CA LEU A 212 22.82 1.91 -10.79
C LEU A 212 22.53 2.54 -9.40
N PHE A 213 23.22 3.62 -9.01
CA PHE A 213 22.95 4.33 -7.75
C PHE A 213 21.55 4.97 -7.73
N ILE A 214 21.14 5.62 -8.83
CA ILE A 214 19.80 6.21 -8.94
C ILE A 214 18.72 5.11 -8.84
N THR A 215 18.97 3.93 -9.41
CA THR A 215 18.06 2.77 -9.33
C THR A 215 17.90 2.26 -7.89
N LEU A 216 19.00 2.23 -7.09
CA LEU A 216 18.91 1.91 -5.66
C LEU A 216 17.97 2.88 -4.92
N GLY A 217 18.16 4.18 -5.15
CA GLY A 217 17.31 5.22 -4.56
C GLY A 217 15.86 5.13 -5.01
N ALA A 218 15.61 4.81 -6.28
CA ALA A 218 14.27 4.72 -6.86
C ALA A 218 13.38 3.70 -6.11
N ASN A 219 13.94 2.59 -5.64
CA ASN A 219 13.19 1.60 -4.87
C ASN A 219 12.69 2.17 -3.53
N VAL A 220 13.52 2.95 -2.84
CA VAL A 220 13.12 3.61 -1.59
C VAL A 220 12.03 4.66 -1.84
N GLY A 221 12.15 5.45 -2.91
CA GLY A 221 11.17 6.48 -3.28
C GLY A 221 9.76 5.93 -3.50
N THR A 222 9.63 4.68 -3.94
CA THR A 222 8.33 4.02 -4.13
C THR A 222 7.54 3.86 -2.83
N CYS A 223 8.22 3.84 -1.67
CA CYS A 223 7.56 3.66 -0.37
C CYS A 223 6.61 4.80 -0.01
N VAL A 224 6.77 5.97 -0.62
CA VAL A 224 5.88 7.13 -0.41
C VAL A 224 4.40 6.77 -0.70
N THR A 225 4.13 5.94 -1.70
CA THR A 225 2.75 5.50 -2.01
C THR A 225 2.13 4.69 -0.86
N ALA A 226 2.92 3.82 -0.22
CA ALA A 226 2.48 3.06 0.94
C ALA A 226 2.25 3.97 2.15
N LEU A 227 3.12 4.98 2.36
CA LEU A 227 2.99 5.94 3.45
C LEU A 227 1.75 6.82 3.29
N ILE A 228 1.40 7.22 2.07
CA ILE A 228 0.14 7.93 1.80
C ILE A 228 -1.07 7.01 2.06
N GLY A 229 -0.97 5.74 1.65
CA GLY A 229 -2.06 4.75 1.78
C GLY A 229 -2.43 4.36 3.21
N ILE A 230 -1.63 4.73 4.22
CA ILE A 230 -1.90 4.43 5.63
C ILE A 230 -2.49 5.60 6.43
N ILE A 231 -2.81 6.72 5.76
CA ILE A 231 -3.48 7.85 6.42
C ILE A 231 -4.86 7.37 6.90
N GLY A 232 -5.13 7.49 8.18
CA GLY A 232 -6.35 6.98 8.80
C GLY A 232 -6.42 5.46 9.03
N ALA A 233 -5.38 4.68 8.66
CA ALA A 233 -5.37 3.24 8.82
C ALA A 233 -4.95 2.80 10.24
N ASN A 234 -5.28 1.54 10.59
CA ASN A 234 -4.94 0.94 11.88
C ASN A 234 -3.42 0.76 12.10
N THR A 235 -3.03 0.44 13.33
CA THR A 235 -1.62 0.25 13.74
C THR A 235 -0.89 -0.80 12.91
N ASN A 236 -1.54 -1.93 12.58
CA ASN A 236 -0.92 -2.99 11.80
C ASN A 236 -0.72 -2.59 10.34
N SER A 237 -1.60 -1.79 9.77
CA SER A 237 -1.44 -1.18 8.45
C SER A 237 -0.23 -0.23 8.40
N LYS A 238 -0.05 0.59 9.44
CA LYS A 238 1.14 1.45 9.59
C LYS A 238 2.42 0.62 9.70
N ARG A 239 2.41 -0.47 10.48
CA ARG A 239 3.52 -1.42 10.55
C ARG A 239 3.83 -2.06 9.20
N THR A 240 2.80 -2.36 8.41
CA THR A 240 2.94 -2.94 7.07
C THR A 240 3.64 -1.98 6.10
N ALA A 241 3.26 -0.70 6.08
CA ALA A 241 3.95 0.31 5.28
C ALA A 241 5.40 0.52 5.73
N LEU A 242 5.66 0.49 7.05
CA LEU A 242 7.01 0.58 7.59
C LEU A 242 7.87 -0.64 7.23
N ILE A 243 7.30 -1.83 7.14
CA ILE A 243 7.99 -3.03 6.61
C ILE A 243 8.49 -2.78 5.18
N HIS A 244 7.64 -2.23 4.31
CA HIS A 244 8.03 -1.90 2.93
C HIS A 244 9.18 -0.90 2.89
N PHE A 245 9.11 0.14 3.71
CA PHE A 245 10.17 1.15 3.81
C PHE A 245 11.49 0.55 4.32
N ILE A 246 11.47 -0.20 5.44
CA ILE A 246 12.68 -0.79 6.02
C ILE A 246 13.31 -1.81 5.07
N PHE A 247 12.50 -2.60 4.34
CA PHE A 247 13.01 -3.51 3.32
C PHE A 247 13.81 -2.77 2.26
N ASN A 248 13.27 -1.70 1.66
CA ASN A 248 13.95 -0.95 0.61
C ASN A 248 15.18 -0.19 1.13
N ILE A 249 15.08 0.41 2.32
CA ILE A 249 16.22 1.06 2.99
C ILE A 249 17.33 0.06 3.32
N SER A 250 17.00 -1.14 3.78
CA SER A 250 18.00 -2.17 4.06
C SER A 250 18.73 -2.62 2.78
N GLY A 251 18.00 -2.75 1.67
CA GLY A 251 18.59 -3.00 0.37
C GLY A 251 19.56 -1.89 -0.04
N LEU A 252 19.15 -0.63 0.07
CA LEU A 252 20.02 0.52 -0.22
C LEU A 252 21.28 0.51 0.65
N ILE A 253 21.15 0.37 1.97
CA ILE A 253 22.29 0.37 2.91
C ILE A 253 23.28 -0.77 2.60
N ILE A 254 22.78 -1.96 2.20
CA ILE A 254 23.64 -3.10 1.87
C ILE A 254 24.35 -2.86 0.53
N PHE A 255 23.61 -2.42 -0.50
CA PHE A 255 24.13 -2.35 -1.85
C PHE A 255 24.96 -1.08 -2.15
N THR A 256 24.73 0.03 -1.48
CA THR A 256 25.52 1.26 -1.65
C THR A 256 27.03 1.02 -1.49
N PRO A 257 27.51 0.46 -0.36
CA PRO A 257 28.95 0.20 -0.20
C PRO A 257 29.46 -0.87 -1.18
N ILE A 258 28.67 -1.90 -1.48
CA ILE A 258 29.03 -2.95 -2.45
C ILE A 258 29.22 -2.33 -3.84
N LEU A 259 28.26 -1.55 -4.30
CA LEU A 259 28.33 -0.88 -5.59
C LEU A 259 29.45 0.18 -5.62
N TRP A 260 29.69 0.88 -4.50
CA TRP A 260 30.76 1.88 -4.46
C TRP A 260 32.15 1.27 -4.56
N ILE A 261 32.40 0.16 -3.85
CA ILE A 261 33.70 -0.50 -3.81
C ILE A 261 33.94 -1.37 -5.04
N PHE A 262 32.91 -2.10 -5.51
CA PHE A 262 33.02 -3.11 -6.54
C PHE A 262 32.33 -2.71 -7.85
N ALA A 263 32.18 -1.39 -8.11
CA ALA A 263 31.48 -0.89 -9.31
C ALA A 263 32.01 -1.53 -10.60
N ASP A 264 33.32 -1.52 -10.79
CA ASP A 264 33.94 -2.02 -12.04
C ASP A 264 33.71 -3.53 -12.23
N SER A 265 33.73 -4.30 -11.13
CA SER A 265 33.45 -5.73 -11.19
C SER A 265 31.97 -6.00 -11.52
N ILE A 266 31.05 -5.21 -10.92
CA ILE A 266 29.62 -5.31 -11.21
C ILE A 266 29.34 -4.93 -12.67
N LEU A 267 29.95 -3.86 -13.17
CA LEU A 267 29.82 -3.44 -14.56
C LEU A 267 30.35 -4.52 -15.51
N SER A 268 31.51 -5.10 -15.23
CA SER A 268 32.07 -6.21 -16.01
C SER A 268 31.14 -7.43 -16.06
N ILE A 269 30.49 -7.77 -14.93
CA ILE A 269 29.50 -8.84 -14.89
C ILE A 269 28.29 -8.48 -15.77
N LEU A 270 27.78 -7.25 -15.67
CA LEU A 270 26.65 -6.79 -16.48
C LEU A 270 27.02 -6.78 -17.98
N ASP A 271 28.23 -6.38 -18.32
CA ASP A 271 28.76 -6.42 -19.70
C ASP A 271 28.84 -7.86 -20.24
N SER A 272 29.16 -8.84 -19.39
CA SER A 272 29.15 -10.26 -19.80
C SER A 272 27.75 -10.84 -20.01
N LEU A 273 26.72 -10.23 -19.42
CA LEU A 273 25.34 -10.70 -19.52
C LEU A 273 24.58 -10.12 -20.74
N SER A 274 24.96 -8.93 -21.19
CA SER A 274 24.29 -8.26 -22.33
C SER A 274 25.18 -7.16 -22.89
N ASP A 275 25.14 -6.98 -24.22
CA ASP A 275 25.75 -5.81 -24.90
C ASP A 275 24.84 -4.56 -24.76
N GLU A 276 23.54 -4.75 -24.52
CA GLU A 276 22.54 -3.69 -24.48
C GLU A 276 22.47 -3.01 -23.11
N ASN A 277 22.79 -1.71 -23.06
CA ASN A 277 22.77 -0.92 -21.84
C ASN A 277 21.40 -0.93 -21.12
N ALA A 278 20.30 -0.95 -21.88
CA ALA A 278 18.96 -1.06 -21.36
C ALA A 278 18.76 -2.36 -20.53
N MET A 279 19.24 -3.48 -21.07
CA MET A 279 19.17 -4.78 -20.39
C MET A 279 20.03 -4.83 -19.14
N LYS A 280 21.23 -4.20 -19.15
CA LYS A 280 22.12 -4.16 -17.97
C LYS A 280 21.44 -3.50 -16.78
N VAL A 281 20.74 -2.37 -16.99
CA VAL A 281 19.96 -1.69 -15.93
C VAL A 281 18.86 -2.61 -15.40
N ALA A 282 18.12 -3.29 -16.29
CA ALA A 282 17.05 -4.19 -15.89
C ALA A 282 17.58 -5.42 -15.12
N TYR A 283 18.71 -6.00 -15.54
CA TYR A 283 19.36 -7.12 -14.84
C TYR A 283 19.89 -6.72 -13.47
N PHE A 284 20.50 -5.53 -13.36
CA PHE A 284 20.91 -5.01 -12.06
C PHE A 284 19.70 -4.81 -11.12
N HIS A 285 18.64 -4.20 -11.61
CA HIS A 285 17.40 -3.99 -10.84
C HIS A 285 16.82 -5.33 -10.35
N LEU A 286 16.80 -6.35 -11.21
CA LEU A 286 16.35 -7.70 -10.85
C LEU A 286 17.28 -8.34 -9.81
N ALA A 287 18.59 -8.34 -10.05
CA ALA A 287 19.58 -8.94 -9.17
C ALA A 287 19.56 -8.28 -7.78
N PHE A 288 19.48 -6.97 -7.73
CA PHE A 288 19.34 -6.20 -6.50
C PHE A 288 18.11 -6.62 -5.68
N ASN A 289 16.93 -6.65 -6.30
CA ASN A 289 15.70 -7.01 -5.61
C ASN A 289 15.67 -8.48 -5.16
N ILE A 290 16.16 -9.41 -5.98
CA ILE A 290 16.27 -10.82 -5.61
C ILE A 290 17.24 -10.99 -4.45
N THR A 291 18.42 -10.39 -4.49
CA THR A 291 19.43 -10.53 -3.44
C THR A 291 18.94 -9.92 -2.14
N THR A 292 18.34 -8.72 -2.18
CA THR A 292 17.72 -8.11 -0.99
C THR A 292 16.63 -9.01 -0.41
N ALA A 293 15.77 -9.59 -1.26
CA ALA A 293 14.73 -10.52 -0.83
C ALA A 293 15.30 -11.81 -0.20
N LEU A 294 16.35 -12.39 -0.78
CA LEU A 294 17.03 -13.57 -0.22
C LEU A 294 17.62 -13.31 1.17
N ILE A 295 18.20 -12.12 1.38
CA ILE A 295 18.75 -11.71 2.67
C ILE A 295 17.63 -11.44 3.67
N THR A 296 16.55 -10.76 3.28
CA THR A 296 15.52 -10.29 4.21
C THR A 296 14.44 -11.32 4.52
N THR A 297 14.14 -12.26 3.61
CA THR A 297 13.11 -13.30 3.82
C THR A 297 13.32 -14.15 5.08
N PRO A 298 14.53 -14.68 5.39
CA PRO A 298 14.75 -15.37 6.65
C PRO A 298 14.59 -14.46 7.86
N LEU A 299 14.82 -13.16 7.69
CA LEU A 299 14.78 -12.14 8.75
C LEU A 299 13.39 -11.54 8.98
N ILE A 300 12.34 -11.97 8.28
CA ILE A 300 10.97 -11.42 8.39
C ILE A 300 10.49 -11.35 9.85
N LYS A 301 10.77 -12.37 10.68
CA LYS A 301 10.38 -12.35 12.11
C LYS A 301 11.00 -11.16 12.87
N TYR A 302 12.26 -10.87 12.58
CA TYR A 302 12.99 -9.76 13.22
C TYR A 302 12.49 -8.41 12.68
N LEU A 303 12.20 -8.34 11.38
CA LEU A 303 11.62 -7.17 10.75
C LEU A 303 10.24 -6.84 11.36
N VAL A 304 9.36 -7.83 11.50
CA VAL A 304 8.05 -7.67 12.15
C VAL A 304 8.22 -7.26 13.62
N LYS A 305 9.16 -7.86 14.36
CA LYS A 305 9.45 -7.46 15.75
C LYS A 305 9.92 -6.00 15.83
N LEU A 306 10.78 -5.58 14.90
CA LEU A 306 11.29 -4.20 14.84
C LEU A 306 10.15 -3.20 14.61
N VAL A 307 9.29 -3.41 13.61
CA VAL A 307 8.19 -2.49 13.32
C VAL A 307 7.14 -2.47 14.43
N THR A 308 6.93 -3.60 15.12
CA THR A 308 6.03 -3.66 16.28
C THR A 308 6.61 -2.90 17.47
N PHE A 309 7.93 -2.88 17.64
CA PHE A 309 8.60 -2.09 18.66
C PHE A 309 8.55 -0.58 18.33
N LEU A 310 8.76 -0.20 17.06
CA LEU A 310 8.75 1.20 16.61
C LEU A 310 7.35 1.81 16.63
N ILE A 311 6.33 1.05 16.23
CA ILE A 311 4.94 1.49 16.21
C ILE A 311 4.19 0.69 17.26
N LYS A 312 4.07 1.27 18.45
CA LYS A 312 3.30 0.68 19.56
C LYS A 312 1.81 0.81 19.27
N GLU A 313 1.03 -0.13 19.80
CA GLU A 313 -0.42 -0.04 19.80
C GLU A 313 -0.87 1.06 20.75
N LYS A 314 -1.80 1.89 20.31
CA LYS A 314 -2.40 2.88 21.22
C LYS A 314 -3.27 2.09 22.21
N GLU A 315 -3.00 2.20 23.49
CA GLU A 315 -3.87 1.64 24.53
C GLU A 315 -5.24 2.34 24.45
N ALA A 316 -6.29 1.55 24.54
CA ALA A 316 -7.63 2.12 24.62
C ALA A 316 -7.73 2.99 25.88
N PRO A 317 -8.43 4.16 25.83
CA PRO A 317 -8.62 5.01 27.01
C PRO A 317 -9.18 4.19 28.18
N LYS A 318 -8.73 4.42 29.40
CA LYS A 318 -9.21 3.69 30.59
C LYS A 318 -10.72 3.74 30.73
N GLU A 319 -11.31 4.91 30.43
CA GLU A 319 -12.76 5.13 30.45
C GLU A 319 -13.48 4.24 29.42
N PHE A 320 -12.88 4.00 28.25
CA PHE A 320 -13.44 3.07 27.25
C PHE A 320 -13.38 1.62 27.72
N ILE A 321 -12.29 1.22 28.38
CA ILE A 321 -12.16 -0.12 28.95
C ILE A 321 -13.22 -0.35 30.03
N GLU A 322 -13.42 0.62 30.91
CA GLU A 322 -14.45 0.58 31.97
C GLU A 322 -15.86 0.53 31.37
N TRP A 323 -16.17 1.37 30.40
CA TRP A 323 -17.44 1.35 29.68
C TRP A 323 -17.66 -0.01 28.97
N PHE A 324 -16.63 -0.57 28.32
CA PHE A 324 -16.71 -1.86 27.60
C PHE A 324 -16.99 -3.01 28.58
N ILE A 325 -16.36 -2.99 29.75
CA ILE A 325 -16.60 -3.97 30.83
C ILE A 325 -18.05 -3.87 31.29
N LYS A 326 -18.55 -2.64 31.53
CA LYS A 326 -19.93 -2.38 31.96
C LYS A 326 -20.94 -2.86 30.90
N ASP A 327 -20.76 -2.50 29.61
CA ASP A 327 -21.64 -2.93 28.52
C ASP A 327 -21.69 -4.47 28.38
N LYS A 328 -20.54 -5.15 28.54
CA LYS A 328 -20.47 -6.62 28.50
C LYS A 328 -21.19 -7.26 29.67
N ASN A 329 -21.04 -6.72 30.88
CA ASN A 329 -21.70 -7.21 32.09
C ASN A 329 -23.22 -7.00 32.04
N GLU A 330 -23.68 -5.87 31.53
CA GLU A 330 -25.12 -5.60 31.34
C GLU A 330 -25.72 -6.55 30.30
N LYS A 331 -25.04 -6.84 29.20
CA LYS A 331 -25.49 -7.82 28.18
C LYS A 331 -25.52 -9.26 28.71
N ASN A 332 -24.53 -9.65 29.50
CA ASN A 332 -24.50 -10.97 30.14
C ASN A 332 -25.63 -11.08 31.21
N ALA A 333 -25.90 -10.03 32.01
CA ALA A 333 -27.00 -10.01 32.92
C ALA A 333 -28.38 -10.10 32.23
N LEU A 334 -28.54 -9.42 31.08
CA LEU A 334 -29.75 -9.50 30.26
C LEU A 334 -29.92 -10.89 29.62
N MET A 335 -28.83 -11.59 29.23
CA MET A 335 -28.89 -12.96 28.72
C MET A 335 -29.22 -13.96 29.84
N SER A 336 -28.68 -13.79 31.02
CA SER A 336 -28.98 -14.67 32.18
C SER A 336 -30.37 -14.45 32.78
N SER A 337 -30.96 -13.27 32.58
CA SER A 337 -32.32 -12.95 33.04
C SER A 337 -33.44 -13.34 32.08
N ARG A 338 -33.10 -13.84 30.88
CA ARG A 338 -34.12 -14.42 29.97
C ARG A 338 -34.67 -15.69 30.59
N PRO A 339 -36.00 -15.79 30.83
CA PRO A 339 -36.57 -17.05 31.27
C PRO A 339 -36.24 -18.12 30.21
N SER A 340 -35.80 -19.28 30.65
CA SER A 340 -35.55 -20.43 29.80
C SER A 340 -36.81 -20.68 28.99
N CYS A 341 -36.85 -20.25 27.74
CA CYS A 341 -37.88 -20.67 26.83
C CYS A 341 -37.68 -22.17 26.64
N ASN A 342 -38.53 -22.93 27.30
CA ASN A 342 -38.72 -24.33 27.00
C ASN A 342 -38.86 -24.49 25.47
N SER A 343 -38.05 -25.35 24.94
CA SER A 343 -37.99 -25.76 23.55
C SER A 343 -39.34 -25.70 22.86
N ILE A 344 -39.54 -24.72 21.98
CA ILE A 344 -40.64 -24.78 21.00
C ILE A 344 -40.13 -25.77 19.95
N ASN A 345 -40.68 -27.01 20.03
CA ASN A 345 -40.54 -27.98 18.98
C ASN A 345 -41.36 -27.50 17.76
N ILE A 346 -40.73 -26.82 16.85
CA ILE A 346 -41.30 -26.56 15.53
C ILE A 346 -40.97 -27.76 14.67
N SER A 347 -41.94 -28.72 14.61
CA SER A 347 -41.94 -29.80 13.63
C SER A 347 -42.37 -29.20 12.29
N PHE A 348 -41.45 -28.97 11.39
CA PHE A 348 -41.78 -28.73 9.98
C PHE A 348 -42.12 -30.08 9.32
N SER A 349 -43.30 -30.20 8.78
CA SER A 349 -43.71 -31.34 7.98
C SER A 349 -42.86 -31.41 6.70
N LYS A 350 -42.42 -32.60 6.45
CA LYS A 350 -41.60 -33.05 5.32
C LYS A 350 -42.42 -33.00 4.04
N ASP A 351 -42.54 -31.85 3.39
CA ASP A 351 -42.95 -31.76 1.99
C ASP A 351 -42.51 -30.40 1.46
N LEU A 352 -41.28 -30.35 0.99
CA LEU A 352 -40.62 -29.48 0.06
C LEU A 352 -39.15 -29.27 0.49
N THR A 353 -38.29 -30.09 -0.18
CA THR A 353 -36.81 -30.08 -0.11
C THR A 353 -36.17 -30.99 0.95
N ASN A 354 -35.43 -31.96 0.46
CA ASN A 354 -34.55 -32.85 1.22
C ASN A 354 -33.36 -32.12 1.82
N GLU A 355 -33.49 -31.52 3.00
CA GLU A 355 -32.37 -31.27 3.90
C GLU A 355 -32.89 -31.06 5.32
N SER A 356 -32.78 -32.10 6.12
CA SER A 356 -33.09 -32.09 7.55
C SER A 356 -31.85 -31.63 8.32
N LEU A 357 -31.89 -30.42 8.89
CA LEU A 357 -30.96 -30.01 9.94
C LEU A 357 -31.50 -30.48 11.29
N ASN A 358 -30.92 -31.58 11.81
CA ASN A 358 -31.16 -32.06 13.16
C ASN A 358 -30.32 -31.24 14.15
N PHE A 359 -30.94 -30.39 14.95
CA PHE A 359 -30.34 -29.84 16.14
C PHE A 359 -30.73 -30.71 17.35
N THR A 360 -29.80 -31.55 17.81
CA THR A 360 -29.84 -32.17 19.11
C THR A 360 -29.20 -31.27 20.15
N SER A 361 -29.99 -30.72 21.07
CA SER A 361 -29.47 -30.07 22.27
C SER A 361 -29.08 -31.15 23.28
N ASN A 362 -27.79 -31.37 23.45
CA ASN A 362 -27.28 -32.06 24.63
C ASN A 362 -27.34 -31.11 25.82
N GLN A 363 -28.18 -31.44 26.80
CA GLN A 363 -28.04 -30.89 28.15
C GLN A 363 -26.71 -31.35 28.74
N THR A 364 -25.83 -30.46 29.01
CA THR A 364 -24.80 -30.62 30.05
C THR A 364 -25.07 -29.55 31.11
N ASP A 365 -25.60 -30.05 32.23
CA ASP A 365 -25.54 -29.31 33.49
C ASP A 365 -24.08 -29.01 33.82
N GLN A 366 -23.69 -27.75 33.72
CA GLN A 366 -22.53 -27.26 34.43
C GLN A 366 -22.90 -25.92 35.06
N ASN A 367 -22.87 -25.94 36.40
CA ASN A 367 -22.83 -24.76 37.23
C ASN A 367 -21.66 -23.87 36.76
N ASP A 368 -21.96 -22.86 36.03
CA ASP A 368 -20.97 -21.88 35.62
C ASP A 368 -21.06 -20.69 36.54
N ASP A 369 -20.34 -20.77 37.64
CA ASP A 369 -19.90 -19.61 38.45
C ASP A 369 -19.00 -18.75 37.51
N THR A 370 -19.60 -17.92 36.70
CA THR A 370 -18.92 -16.94 35.88
C THR A 370 -18.42 -15.80 36.76
N ILE A 371 -17.38 -16.11 37.48
CA ILE A 371 -16.53 -15.20 38.22
C ILE A 371 -15.87 -14.26 37.22
N ILE A 372 -15.97 -13.00 37.53
CA ILE A 372 -15.21 -11.83 37.13
C ILE A 372 -13.91 -12.25 36.43
N LYS A 373 -13.91 -12.22 35.09
CA LYS A 373 -12.67 -12.39 34.33
C LYS A 373 -11.74 -11.24 34.68
N ASP A 374 -10.48 -11.59 34.99
CA ASP A 374 -9.42 -10.65 35.36
C ASP A 374 -9.29 -9.56 34.25
N GLU A 375 -9.06 -8.31 34.67
CA GLU A 375 -8.86 -7.15 33.78
C GLU A 375 -7.85 -7.45 32.66
N ASN A 376 -6.87 -8.29 32.93
CA ASN A 376 -5.87 -8.76 31.97
C ASN A 376 -6.45 -9.69 30.89
N GLU A 377 -7.45 -10.51 31.22
CA GLU A 377 -8.12 -11.39 30.27
C GLU A 377 -9.03 -10.60 29.34
N ILE A 378 -9.71 -9.56 29.85
CA ILE A 378 -10.51 -8.62 29.07
C ILE A 378 -9.63 -7.79 28.13
N LYS A 379 -8.48 -7.30 28.63
CA LYS A 379 -7.49 -6.64 27.78
C LYS A 379 -7.01 -7.56 26.67
N SER A 380 -6.74 -8.84 26.96
CA SER A 380 -6.32 -9.82 25.96
C SER A 380 -7.42 -10.12 24.93
N GLU A 381 -8.67 -10.07 25.30
CA GLU A 381 -9.82 -10.25 24.41
C GLU A 381 -10.05 -9.02 23.52
N LEU A 382 -9.86 -7.80 24.05
CA LEU A 382 -9.83 -6.57 23.26
C LEU A 382 -8.70 -6.59 22.21
N PHE A 383 -7.54 -7.09 22.60
CA PHE A 383 -6.40 -7.28 21.68
C PHE A 383 -6.63 -8.34 20.58
N ARG A 384 -7.56 -9.29 20.80
CA ARG A 384 -7.90 -10.33 19.82
C ARG A 384 -9.00 -9.90 18.85
N LYS A 385 -9.79 -8.88 19.19
CA LYS A 385 -10.83 -8.36 18.30
C LYS A 385 -10.22 -7.50 17.20
N SER A 386 -10.86 -7.52 16.03
CA SER A 386 -10.46 -6.69 14.90
C SER A 386 -10.39 -5.22 15.31
N SER A 387 -9.37 -4.51 14.85
CA SER A 387 -9.20 -3.10 15.17
C SER A 387 -10.35 -2.23 14.61
N SER A 388 -11.05 -2.70 13.58
CA SER A 388 -12.27 -2.06 13.06
C SER A 388 -13.41 -2.12 14.06
N ASP A 389 -13.65 -3.28 14.69
CA ASP A 389 -14.68 -3.44 15.72
C ASP A 389 -14.42 -2.55 16.95
N ILE A 390 -13.14 -2.37 17.29
CA ILE A 390 -12.74 -1.51 18.41
C ILE A 390 -12.91 -0.04 18.02
N SER A 391 -12.52 0.35 16.81
CA SER A 391 -12.69 1.71 16.29
C SER A 391 -14.16 2.12 16.25
N ASP A 392 -15.04 1.25 15.73
CA ASP A 392 -16.48 1.52 15.69
C ASP A 392 -17.09 1.66 17.09
N LYS A 393 -16.61 0.87 18.05
CA LYS A 393 -17.03 0.97 19.44
C LYS A 393 -16.51 2.21 20.15
N ILE A 394 -15.29 2.64 19.84
CA ILE A 394 -14.71 3.91 20.33
C ILE A 394 -15.51 5.09 19.76
N ILE A 395 -15.85 5.07 18.47
CA ILE A 395 -16.68 6.10 17.84
C ILE A 395 -18.06 6.17 18.51
N ASN A 396 -18.70 5.03 18.77
CA ASN A 396 -19.98 4.99 19.45
C ASN A 396 -19.90 5.45 20.92
N PHE A 397 -18.81 5.11 21.62
CA PHE A 397 -18.54 5.58 22.97
C PHE A 397 -18.41 7.11 23.00
N ASN A 398 -17.63 7.68 22.08
CA ASN A 398 -17.45 9.13 22.00
C ASN A 398 -18.76 9.85 21.62
N LYS A 399 -19.58 9.29 20.69
CA LYS A 399 -20.91 9.82 20.40
C LYS A 399 -21.83 9.83 21.60
N ASN A 400 -21.85 8.75 22.39
CA ASN A 400 -22.67 8.69 23.59
C ASN A 400 -22.23 9.72 24.65
N LYS A 401 -20.90 9.92 24.75
CA LYS A 401 -20.34 10.94 25.68
C LYS A 401 -20.69 12.37 25.23
N ILE A 402 -20.73 12.64 23.94
CA ILE A 402 -21.18 13.92 23.40
C ILE A 402 -22.67 14.11 23.69
N ASN A 403 -23.50 13.11 23.44
CA ASN A 403 -24.95 13.20 23.72
C ASN A 403 -25.22 13.41 25.22
N GLU A 404 -24.47 12.75 26.15
CA GLU A 404 -24.58 12.99 27.57
C GLU A 404 -24.21 14.43 27.98
N ILE A 405 -23.24 15.03 27.31
CA ILE A 405 -22.83 16.42 27.53
C ILE A 405 -23.90 17.37 26.98
N GLU A 406 -24.46 17.08 25.82
CA GLU A 406 -25.55 17.85 25.22
C GLU A 406 -26.79 17.81 26.11
N GLU A 407 -27.20 16.64 26.60
CA GLU A 407 -28.35 16.49 27.52
C GLU A 407 -28.12 17.23 28.85
N LYS A 408 -26.89 17.20 29.39
CA LYS A 408 -26.55 17.99 30.58
C LYS A 408 -26.59 19.49 30.31
N ASN A 409 -26.15 19.93 29.13
CA ASN A 409 -26.17 21.32 28.75
C ASN A 409 -27.62 21.81 28.51
N GLU A 410 -28.47 20.99 27.87
CA GLU A 410 -29.87 21.30 27.67
C GLU A 410 -30.59 21.44 29.03
N ASN A 411 -30.31 20.53 29.98
CA ASN A 411 -30.86 20.62 31.35
C ASN A 411 -30.38 21.85 32.13
N ILE A 412 -29.14 22.32 31.87
CA ILE A 412 -28.60 23.57 32.46
C ILE A 412 -29.28 24.77 31.81
N ILE A 413 -29.45 24.77 30.48
CA ILE A 413 -30.14 25.83 29.76
C ILE A 413 -31.62 25.93 30.17
N GLU A 414 -32.30 24.81 30.39
CA GLU A 414 -33.68 24.78 30.87
C GLU A 414 -33.81 25.29 32.27
N LYS A 415 -32.85 25.01 33.17
CA LYS A 415 -32.76 25.59 34.50
C LYS A 415 -32.48 27.09 34.47
N LEU A 416 -31.62 27.58 33.56
CA LEU A 416 -31.30 29.00 33.43
C LEU A 416 -32.44 29.79 32.77
N LYS A 417 -33.26 29.18 31.92
CA LYS A 417 -34.49 29.76 31.37
C LYS A 417 -35.62 29.93 32.41
N GLY A 418 -35.55 29.17 33.50
CA GLY A 418 -36.48 29.28 34.64
C GLY A 418 -36.17 30.39 35.65
N GLU A 419 -34.95 30.96 35.60
CA GLU A 419 -34.51 32.10 36.41
C GLU A 419 -34.41 33.32 35.47
N GLU A 420 -35.34 34.28 35.59
CA GLU A 420 -35.47 35.50 34.76
C GLU A 420 -34.15 36.29 34.68
N ASN A 421 -33.37 36.10 33.59
CA ASN A 421 -32.45 37.12 33.05
C ASN A 421 -32.00 36.73 31.63
N ILE A 422 -32.69 37.28 30.62
CA ILE A 422 -32.59 36.83 29.23
C ILE A 422 -31.47 37.52 28.42
N ASP A 423 -30.87 38.60 28.91
CA ASP A 423 -29.99 39.46 28.06
C ASP A 423 -28.49 39.06 28.03
N GLU A 424 -28.00 38.20 28.92
CA GLU A 424 -26.59 37.76 28.89
C GLU A 424 -26.33 36.45 28.14
N ILE A 425 -27.37 35.70 27.78
CA ILE A 425 -27.22 34.33 27.19
C ILE A 425 -26.83 34.36 25.73
N LYS A 426 -27.10 35.43 24.96
CA LYS A 426 -26.77 35.51 23.54
C LYS A 426 -25.27 35.63 23.22
N VAL A 427 -24.45 36.10 24.17
CA VAL A 427 -23.01 36.25 24.00
C VAL A 427 -22.26 34.94 24.29
N GLU A 428 -22.85 34.05 25.09
CA GLU A 428 -22.25 32.73 25.39
C GLU A 428 -22.53 31.67 24.32
N GLU A 429 -23.64 31.75 23.61
CA GLU A 429 -23.93 30.82 22.50
C GLU A 429 -22.95 30.99 21.29
N GLU A 430 -22.58 32.23 20.94
CA GLU A 430 -21.59 32.48 19.90
C GLU A 430 -20.16 32.05 20.27
N ASN A 431 -19.83 31.97 21.54
CA ASN A 431 -18.54 31.47 22.03
C ASN A 431 -18.48 29.93 22.17
N LYS A 432 -19.62 29.26 22.34
CA LYS A 432 -19.70 27.79 22.45
C LYS A 432 -19.49 27.10 21.12
N ASP A 433 -20.06 27.60 20.03
CA ASP A 433 -19.85 27.06 18.70
C ASP A 433 -18.37 27.16 18.24
N LYS A 434 -17.65 28.18 18.70
CA LYS A 434 -16.20 28.32 18.46
C LYS A 434 -15.36 27.35 19.28
N ASN A 435 -15.77 27.02 20.51
CA ASN A 435 -15.01 26.09 21.37
C ASN A 435 -15.24 24.61 20.99
N VAL A 436 -16.45 24.23 20.59
CA VAL A 436 -16.74 22.86 20.13
C VAL A 436 -16.01 22.56 18.82
N ASN A 437 -15.99 23.54 17.88
CA ASN A 437 -15.25 23.39 16.63
C ASN A 437 -13.72 23.36 16.83
N ASN A 438 -13.17 24.11 17.81
CA ASN A 438 -11.75 24.04 18.13
C ASN A 438 -11.35 22.73 18.82
N ILE A 439 -12.19 22.14 19.65
CA ILE A 439 -11.94 20.83 20.28
C ILE A 439 -12.01 19.71 19.24
N MET A 440 -12.94 19.78 18.28
CA MET A 440 -13.02 18.84 17.17
C MET A 440 -11.81 18.96 16.22
N ASP A 441 -11.32 20.18 15.96
CA ASP A 441 -10.16 20.42 15.09
C ASP A 441 -8.82 20.04 15.77
N GLU A 442 -8.69 20.12 17.08
CA GLU A 442 -7.51 19.64 17.81
C GLU A 442 -7.49 18.12 17.94
N GLU A 443 -8.61 17.46 18.20
CA GLU A 443 -8.67 15.99 18.27
C GLU A 443 -8.53 15.32 16.90
N ILE A 444 -8.87 16.00 15.78
CA ILE A 444 -8.66 15.51 14.42
C ILE A 444 -7.20 15.69 13.97
N LYS A 445 -6.45 16.64 14.57
CA LYS A 445 -5.02 16.84 14.25
C LYS A 445 -4.10 15.88 15.00
N ASP A 446 -4.51 15.32 16.12
CA ASP A 446 -3.72 14.37 16.93
C ASP A 446 -4.09 12.90 16.72
N ASN A 447 -5.02 12.59 15.83
CA ASN A 447 -5.37 11.26 15.34
C ASN A 447 -4.93 11.09 13.88
#